data_b14b395149c375ee441cc92ce1fb4391
#
_entry.id   b14b395149c375ee441cc92ce1fb4391
#
_cell.length_a   1.000
_cell.length_b   1.000
_cell.length_c   1.000
_cell.angle_alpha   90.00
_cell.angle_beta   90.00
_cell.angle_gamma   90.00
#
_symmetry.space_group_name_H-M   'P 1'
#
loop_
_entity.id
_entity.type
_entity.pdbx_description
1 polymer ?
#
loop_
_entity_poly.entity_id
_entity_poly.type
_entity_poly.pdbx_seq_one_letter_code
_entity_poly.pdbx_strand_id
1 'polypeptide(L)'
;MRKSLLLLVAVASAVVAFAQGQGQTPNPGYVAFAQRWYNSAQDVGRSHNNAPTFFVYPDSKVDEAGAKALLEELGMLATAEANQSAVFVLNPVGEKYDAKADFDAFVEMFNRARSGNLKVVGVGAGATFVNSALAMTDAASHIAGILTIGGKAAKAPASSYGVPAYVAGKGAKSVAKSYIAINKAQAQGANKYVNADEPLLVVAVNENADASLSDIFADAWREVFVKNFRFNNYKHTHYEGMKFGQYGAGELEPYDDWASIGITRKVVVTEQSSGLPWLWYEYWPEELMEGAPAKSVPVMVLLHGNTNDPRTQAETSGFIQVAGKERFFVVEMEWQGSRNYGAMGHDGVEQVLYQLLDKYPQLDPTRIYAEGLSAGSITATALGIKKSHLFAAVGGHSGGIFKGARGRFSNFVTLWDEATQKRGAVEVAYCSVLGTADMVVPYFTPDNYKDNSYLNAWNTYQQMNGMDVIMDLDFEKDAVFGFTLKDRKTIVTNKGEGIRIEMGQHYKGEKPLISIVAVMDYGHWNFMPTAQIMWDYFKQFSRDPETKKLIYTPNK
;
A
#
# COMPACT_ATOMS: atom_id res chain seq x y z
N MET A 1 -40.73 12.78 14.78
CA MET A 1 -40.45 12.92 13.33
C MET A 1 -39.53 14.10 12.97
N ARG A 2 -39.65 15.31 13.54
CA ARG A 2 -38.75 16.44 13.20
C ARG A 2 -37.29 16.28 13.65
N LYS A 3 -36.99 15.56 14.74
CA LYS A 3 -35.60 15.33 15.21
C LYS A 3 -34.86 14.29 14.37
N SER A 4 -35.56 13.31 13.81
CA SER A 4 -34.96 12.31 12.93
C SER A 4 -34.63 12.87 11.53
N LEU A 5 -35.43 13.84 11.07
CA LEU A 5 -35.17 14.51 9.79
C LEU A 5 -33.97 15.45 9.84
N LEU A 6 -33.76 16.12 10.98
CA LEU A 6 -32.57 16.96 11.20
C LEU A 6 -31.29 16.14 11.31
N LEU A 7 -31.34 14.93 11.87
CA LEU A 7 -30.21 14.03 11.94
C LEU A 7 -29.84 13.47 10.56
N LEU A 8 -30.85 13.15 9.72
CA LEU A 8 -30.63 12.70 8.34
C LEU A 8 -30.02 13.80 7.45
N VAL A 9 -30.48 15.05 7.62
CA VAL A 9 -29.93 16.20 6.89
C VAL A 9 -28.50 16.51 7.36
N ALA A 10 -28.22 16.41 8.64
CA ALA A 10 -26.87 16.59 9.18
C ALA A 10 -25.90 15.46 8.72
N VAL A 11 -26.40 14.22 8.63
CA VAL A 11 -25.61 13.09 8.10
C VAL A 11 -25.39 13.23 6.59
N ALA A 12 -26.42 13.66 5.83
CA ALA A 12 -26.27 13.93 4.40
C ALA A 12 -25.32 15.11 4.13
N SER A 13 -25.38 16.17 4.93
CA SER A 13 -24.45 17.30 4.82
C SER A 13 -23.03 16.93 5.23
N ALA A 14 -22.86 16.07 6.24
CA ALA A 14 -21.56 15.52 6.61
C ALA A 14 -20.98 14.59 5.53
N VAL A 15 -21.83 13.81 4.85
CA VAL A 15 -21.40 12.92 3.77
C VAL A 15 -20.96 13.70 2.54
N VAL A 16 -21.65 14.77 2.17
CA VAL A 16 -21.22 15.70 1.10
C VAL A 16 -19.94 16.43 1.51
N ALA A 17 -19.79 16.79 2.78
CA ALA A 17 -18.57 17.39 3.30
C ALA A 17 -17.37 16.43 3.28
N PHE A 18 -17.58 15.12 3.42
CA PHE A 18 -16.54 14.10 3.27
C PHE A 18 -16.07 13.90 1.82
N ALA A 19 -16.96 14.09 0.85
CA ALA A 19 -16.62 14.07 -0.58
C ALA A 19 -15.80 15.29 -1.02
N GLN A 20 -15.84 16.38 -0.24
CA GLN A 20 -15.11 17.63 -0.47
C GLN A 20 -13.97 17.86 0.54
N GLY A 21 -13.46 16.82 1.22
CA GLY A 21 -12.38 16.97 2.21
C GLY A 21 -12.85 17.60 3.52
N GLN A 22 -13.65 16.87 4.31
CA GLN A 22 -14.05 17.21 5.68
C GLN A 22 -14.76 18.59 5.86
N GLY A 23 -15.58 19.01 4.90
CA GLY A 23 -16.37 20.25 5.02
C GLY A 23 -15.56 21.54 4.89
N GLN A 24 -14.30 21.47 4.55
CA GLN A 24 -13.53 22.65 4.20
C GLN A 24 -13.85 23.07 2.77
N THR A 25 -14.01 24.36 2.57
CA THR A 25 -14.14 24.95 1.23
C THR A 25 -12.90 24.62 0.41
N PRO A 26 -13.02 24.14 -0.83
CA PRO A 26 -11.87 23.97 -1.71
C PRO A 26 -11.05 25.26 -1.77
N ASN A 27 -9.73 25.14 -1.82
CA ASN A 27 -8.88 26.29 -2.11
C ASN A 27 -9.35 26.91 -3.44
N PRO A 28 -9.73 28.19 -3.49
CA PRO A 28 -10.23 28.81 -4.71
C PRO A 28 -9.20 28.88 -5.85
N GLY A 29 -7.94 28.57 -5.54
CA GLY A 29 -6.86 28.55 -6.53
C GLY A 29 -6.74 27.28 -7.35
N TYR A 30 -7.56 26.24 -7.14
CA TYR A 30 -7.43 24.99 -7.88
C TYR A 30 -8.73 24.49 -8.51
N VAL A 31 -8.57 23.67 -9.55
CA VAL A 31 -9.63 22.92 -10.22
C VAL A 31 -9.36 21.44 -9.98
N ALA A 32 -10.35 20.67 -9.53
CA ALA A 32 -10.19 19.28 -9.17
C ALA A 32 -10.83 18.32 -10.17
N PHE A 33 -10.06 17.30 -10.57
CA PHE A 33 -10.53 16.16 -11.34
C PHE A 33 -10.19 14.88 -10.60
N ALA A 34 -11.22 14.17 -10.12
CA ALA A 34 -11.03 12.93 -9.39
C ALA A 34 -11.62 11.76 -10.17
N GLN A 35 -10.77 10.83 -10.55
CA GLN A 35 -11.13 9.59 -11.25
C GLN A 35 -11.08 8.42 -10.28
N ARG A 36 -12.10 8.33 -9.43
CA ARG A 36 -12.22 7.24 -8.45
C ARG A 36 -13.57 6.58 -8.58
N TRP A 37 -13.58 5.43 -9.15
CA TRP A 37 -14.82 4.75 -9.46
C TRP A 37 -15.17 3.60 -8.50
N TYR A 38 -14.25 3.09 -7.73
CA TYR A 38 -14.50 1.88 -6.97
C TYR A 38 -14.82 2.09 -5.49
N ASN A 39 -14.35 3.16 -4.87
CA ASN A 39 -14.57 3.33 -3.45
C ASN A 39 -14.57 4.80 -3.04
N SER A 40 -15.76 5.30 -2.75
CA SER A 40 -15.91 6.69 -2.32
C SER A 40 -15.44 6.98 -0.89
N ALA A 41 -15.22 5.95 -0.07
CA ALA A 41 -14.55 6.11 1.21
C ALA A 41 -13.06 6.39 1.03
N GLN A 42 -12.55 6.12 -0.15
CA GLN A 42 -11.19 6.42 -0.59
C GLN A 42 -11.11 7.76 -1.31
N ASP A 43 -12.06 8.63 -1.05
CA ASP A 43 -11.96 10.02 -1.48
C ASP A 43 -10.63 10.62 -1.06
N VAL A 44 -10.20 11.61 -1.81
CA VAL A 44 -8.91 12.27 -1.70
C VAL A 44 -8.54 12.69 -0.28
N GLY A 45 -9.48 12.80 0.63
CA GLY A 45 -9.26 13.15 2.03
C GLY A 45 -8.93 11.99 2.98
N ARG A 46 -8.91 10.74 2.50
CA ARG A 46 -8.74 9.56 3.37
C ARG A 46 -7.57 8.67 3.01
N SER A 47 -6.66 9.12 2.27
CA SER A 47 -5.56 8.37 1.71
C SER A 47 -5.01 7.21 2.51
N HIS A 48 -4.68 6.25 1.89
CA HIS A 48 -3.75 5.16 1.95
C HIS A 48 -3.81 4.51 0.58
N ASN A 49 -4.08 5.34 -0.41
CA ASN A 49 -4.25 4.93 -1.77
C ASN A 49 -2.92 5.07 -2.48
N ASN A 50 -2.47 4.02 -3.09
CA ASN A 50 -1.25 3.99 -3.88
C ASN A 50 -1.45 4.41 -5.34
N ALA A 51 -2.69 4.72 -5.76
CA ALA A 51 -2.92 5.28 -7.08
C ALA A 51 -2.19 6.62 -7.23
N PRO A 52 -1.55 6.87 -8.38
CA PRO A 52 -0.90 8.14 -8.63
C PRO A 52 -1.87 9.31 -8.44
N THR A 53 -1.45 10.30 -7.67
CA THR A 53 -2.18 11.57 -7.51
C THR A 53 -1.36 12.64 -8.18
N PHE A 54 -1.97 13.38 -9.12
CA PHE A 54 -1.26 14.40 -9.88
C PHE A 54 -1.59 15.80 -9.36
N PHE A 55 -0.57 16.60 -9.11
CA PHE A 55 -0.66 18.05 -8.95
C PHE A 55 -0.08 18.70 -10.19
N VAL A 56 -0.92 19.44 -10.93
CA VAL A 56 -0.55 20.08 -12.19
C VAL A 56 -0.55 21.59 -12.03
N TYR A 57 0.59 22.21 -12.31
CA TYR A 57 0.83 23.65 -12.22
C TYR A 57 0.89 24.23 -13.64
N PRO A 58 -0.14 24.92 -14.13
CA PRO A 58 -0.18 25.51 -15.48
C PRO A 58 0.77 26.69 -15.63
N ASP A 59 1.04 27.13 -16.85
CA ASP A 59 1.88 28.31 -17.14
C ASP A 59 1.25 29.62 -16.61
N SER A 60 -0.05 29.69 -16.64
CA SER A 60 -0.85 30.82 -16.15
C SER A 60 -2.15 30.33 -15.55
N LYS A 61 -2.88 31.21 -14.87
CA LYS A 61 -4.19 30.90 -14.31
C LYS A 61 -5.17 30.45 -15.38
N VAL A 62 -5.83 29.34 -15.15
CA VAL A 62 -6.83 28.74 -16.02
C VAL A 62 -8.16 28.56 -15.29
N ASP A 63 -9.25 28.60 -16.02
CA ASP A 63 -10.57 28.15 -15.54
C ASP A 63 -10.72 26.62 -15.74
N GLU A 64 -11.88 26.09 -15.43
CA GLU A 64 -12.15 24.65 -15.54
C GLU A 64 -11.98 24.14 -16.98
N ALA A 65 -12.45 24.91 -17.97
CA ALA A 65 -12.33 24.55 -19.37
C ALA A 65 -10.86 24.56 -19.84
N GLY A 66 -10.11 25.57 -19.45
CA GLY A 66 -8.67 25.67 -19.72
C GLY A 66 -7.86 24.58 -19.00
N ALA A 67 -8.22 24.22 -17.77
CA ALA A 67 -7.61 23.13 -17.06
C ALA A 67 -7.85 21.79 -17.77
N LYS A 68 -9.08 21.53 -18.20
CA LYS A 68 -9.42 20.34 -18.97
C LYS A 68 -8.66 20.27 -20.29
N ALA A 69 -8.61 21.38 -21.04
CA ALA A 69 -7.86 21.46 -22.29
C ALA A 69 -6.37 21.15 -22.10
N LEU A 70 -5.73 21.68 -21.03
CA LEU A 70 -4.35 21.38 -20.69
C LEU A 70 -4.13 19.88 -20.40
N LEU A 71 -5.03 19.26 -19.65
CA LEU A 71 -4.92 17.84 -19.33
C LEU A 71 -5.16 16.94 -20.53
N GLU A 72 -6.04 17.35 -21.47
CA GLU A 72 -6.25 16.69 -22.76
C GLU A 72 -5.00 16.82 -23.65
N GLU A 73 -4.41 17.99 -23.74
CA GLU A 73 -3.19 18.25 -24.51
C GLU A 73 -1.99 17.47 -23.97
N LEU A 74 -1.88 17.32 -22.64
CA LEU A 74 -0.90 16.46 -21.97
C LEU A 74 -1.19 14.95 -22.14
N GLY A 75 -2.36 14.56 -22.61
CA GLY A 75 -2.78 13.16 -22.68
C GLY A 75 -2.97 12.50 -21.30
N MET A 76 -3.09 13.30 -20.23
CA MET A 76 -3.14 12.81 -18.85
C MET A 76 -4.46 12.13 -18.47
N LEU A 77 -5.57 12.52 -19.10
CA LEU A 77 -6.90 12.02 -18.67
C LEU A 77 -7.02 10.52 -18.87
N ALA A 78 -6.58 9.98 -20.00
CA ALA A 78 -6.62 8.55 -20.26
C ALA A 78 -5.74 7.76 -19.28
N THR A 79 -4.54 8.28 -18.98
CA THR A 79 -3.64 7.66 -18.00
C THR A 79 -4.23 7.72 -16.60
N ALA A 80 -4.84 8.83 -16.22
CA ALA A 80 -5.49 8.97 -14.92
C ALA A 80 -6.68 8.02 -14.76
N GLU A 81 -7.49 7.85 -15.78
CA GLU A 81 -8.61 6.91 -15.80
C GLU A 81 -8.11 5.45 -15.68
N ALA A 82 -7.15 5.06 -16.52
CA ALA A 82 -6.59 3.71 -16.49
C ALA A 82 -5.96 3.33 -15.13
N ASN A 83 -5.39 4.31 -14.43
CA ASN A 83 -4.75 4.13 -13.12
C ASN A 83 -5.62 4.52 -11.93
N GLN A 84 -6.89 4.91 -12.16
CA GLN A 84 -7.78 5.37 -11.08
C GLN A 84 -7.20 6.53 -10.27
N SER A 85 -6.49 7.42 -10.95
CA SER A 85 -5.77 8.53 -10.35
C SER A 85 -6.67 9.71 -10.05
N ALA A 86 -6.27 10.52 -9.07
CA ALA A 86 -6.81 11.87 -8.87
C ALA A 86 -5.89 12.88 -9.54
N VAL A 87 -6.48 13.88 -10.20
CA VAL A 87 -5.74 14.97 -10.84
C VAL A 87 -6.25 16.31 -10.32
N PHE A 88 -5.35 17.15 -9.84
CA PHE A 88 -5.65 18.48 -9.33
C PHE A 88 -4.83 19.51 -10.11
N VAL A 89 -5.50 20.45 -10.77
CA VAL A 89 -4.86 21.59 -11.41
C VAL A 89 -4.79 22.74 -10.41
N LEU A 90 -3.58 23.14 -10.04
CA LEU A 90 -3.29 24.11 -8.99
C LEU A 90 -2.86 25.42 -9.64
N ASN A 91 -3.81 26.34 -9.75
CA ASN A 91 -3.55 27.70 -10.22
C ASN A 91 -2.65 28.46 -9.23
N PRO A 92 -1.90 29.48 -9.69
CA PRO A 92 -1.29 30.42 -8.78
C PRO A 92 -2.35 31.08 -7.88
N VAL A 93 -2.04 31.24 -6.61
CA VAL A 93 -2.91 31.91 -5.63
C VAL A 93 -3.20 33.34 -6.06
N GLY A 94 -2.17 34.05 -6.50
CA GLY A 94 -2.27 35.38 -7.10
C GLY A 94 -2.41 35.37 -8.63
N GLU A 95 -2.01 36.45 -9.27
CA GLU A 95 -1.92 36.53 -10.74
C GLU A 95 -0.70 35.76 -11.31
N LYS A 96 0.32 35.56 -10.49
CA LYS A 96 1.53 34.81 -10.80
C LYS A 96 1.93 33.96 -9.60
N TYR A 97 2.71 32.92 -9.84
CA TYR A 97 3.24 32.09 -8.77
C TYR A 97 4.12 32.89 -7.81
N ASP A 98 3.81 32.77 -6.52
CA ASP A 98 4.57 33.26 -5.39
C ASP A 98 5.14 32.09 -4.61
N ALA A 99 6.44 32.13 -4.31
CA ALA A 99 7.14 31.01 -3.70
C ALA A 99 6.56 30.60 -2.34
N LYS A 100 6.03 31.56 -1.56
CA LYS A 100 5.45 31.27 -0.23
C LYS A 100 3.96 30.94 -0.31
N ALA A 101 3.15 31.77 -0.96
CA ALA A 101 1.70 31.59 -1.01
C ALA A 101 1.32 30.29 -1.72
N ASP A 102 1.98 29.98 -2.85
CA ASP A 102 1.71 28.75 -3.60
C ASP A 102 2.32 27.51 -2.93
N PHE A 103 3.39 27.67 -2.15
CA PHE A 103 3.90 26.58 -1.29
C PHE A 103 2.91 26.26 -0.16
N ASP A 104 2.36 27.27 0.49
CA ASP A 104 1.34 27.07 1.54
C ASP A 104 0.09 26.37 0.93
N ALA A 105 -0.32 26.75 -0.29
CA ALA A 105 -1.40 26.08 -1.02
C ALA A 105 -1.05 24.62 -1.40
N PHE A 106 0.19 24.35 -1.77
CA PHE A 106 0.67 22.97 -1.96
C PHE A 106 0.53 22.14 -0.69
N VAL A 107 0.98 22.65 0.46
CA VAL A 107 0.89 21.97 1.76
C VAL A 107 -0.57 21.70 2.12
N GLU A 108 -1.46 22.67 1.93
CA GLU A 108 -2.89 22.49 2.19
C GLU A 108 -3.47 21.37 1.29
N MET A 109 -3.16 21.42 0.00
CA MET A 109 -3.66 20.43 -0.95
C MET A 109 -3.06 19.03 -0.71
N PHE A 110 -1.78 18.95 -0.38
CA PHE A 110 -1.13 17.71 0.02
C PHE A 110 -1.82 17.08 1.23
N ASN A 111 -2.10 17.87 2.27
CA ASN A 111 -2.79 17.42 3.47
C ASN A 111 -4.23 16.94 3.21
N ARG A 112 -4.88 17.46 2.17
CA ARG A 112 -6.20 17.00 1.71
C ARG A 112 -6.09 15.73 0.89
N ALA A 113 -5.20 15.71 -0.08
CA ALA A 113 -5.00 14.56 -0.98
C ALA A 113 -4.43 13.36 -0.25
N ARG A 114 -3.53 13.56 0.72
CA ARG A 114 -2.89 12.51 1.53
C ARG A 114 -2.43 11.32 0.69
N SER A 115 -1.79 11.57 -0.44
CA SER A 115 -1.33 10.52 -1.33
C SER A 115 0.10 10.07 -1.02
N GLY A 116 0.33 8.78 -0.92
CA GLY A 116 1.67 8.19 -0.89
C GLY A 116 2.32 8.11 -2.27
N ASN A 117 1.61 8.49 -3.33
CA ASN A 117 2.09 8.44 -4.72
C ASN A 117 1.85 9.76 -5.45
N LEU A 118 2.34 10.87 -4.86
CA LEU A 118 2.18 12.19 -5.43
C LEU A 118 3.13 12.39 -6.62
N LYS A 119 2.56 12.74 -7.78
CA LYS A 119 3.26 13.13 -8.99
C LYS A 119 2.99 14.61 -9.27
N VAL A 120 4.02 15.36 -9.60
CA VAL A 120 3.91 16.81 -9.84
C VAL A 120 4.27 17.11 -11.29
N VAL A 121 3.40 17.88 -11.95
CA VAL A 121 3.61 18.34 -13.33
C VAL A 121 3.61 19.87 -13.34
N GLY A 122 4.63 20.48 -13.92
CA GLY A 122 4.69 21.93 -14.11
C GLY A 122 4.91 22.31 -15.56
N VAL A 123 4.21 23.34 -16.03
CA VAL A 123 4.35 23.89 -17.40
C VAL A 123 4.72 25.38 -17.29
N GLY A 124 5.71 25.85 -18.02
CA GLY A 124 6.10 27.26 -18.11
C GLY A 124 6.44 27.90 -16.76
N ALA A 125 5.65 28.88 -16.33
CA ALA A 125 5.82 29.51 -15.02
C ALA A 125 5.51 28.53 -13.87
N GLY A 126 4.55 27.61 -14.04
CA GLY A 126 4.29 26.51 -13.12
C GLY A 126 5.52 25.59 -12.98
N ALA A 127 6.20 25.29 -14.09
CA ALA A 127 7.45 24.54 -14.04
C ALA A 127 8.54 25.30 -13.27
N THR A 128 8.62 26.62 -13.42
CA THR A 128 9.57 27.45 -12.66
C THR A 128 9.29 27.38 -11.15
N PHE A 129 8.00 27.43 -10.76
CA PHE A 129 7.58 27.25 -9.37
C PHE A 129 7.95 25.87 -8.85
N VAL A 130 7.59 24.81 -9.59
CA VAL A 130 7.94 23.42 -9.21
C VAL A 130 9.43 23.25 -9.03
N ASN A 131 10.25 23.73 -9.99
CA ASN A 131 11.70 23.64 -9.92
C ASN A 131 12.28 24.32 -8.67
N SER A 132 11.72 25.46 -8.26
CA SER A 132 12.33 26.29 -7.19
C SER A 132 11.70 26.04 -5.82
N ALA A 133 10.37 25.95 -5.73
CA ALA A 133 9.66 25.93 -4.47
C ALA A 133 9.32 24.49 -4.01
N LEU A 134 9.20 23.52 -4.91
CA LEU A 134 8.85 22.15 -4.54
C LEU A 134 10.06 21.21 -4.62
N ALA A 135 10.71 21.14 -5.78
CA ALA A 135 11.80 20.19 -6.00
C ALA A 135 13.04 20.48 -5.16
N MET A 136 13.25 21.76 -4.82
CA MET A 136 14.45 22.26 -4.12
C MET A 136 14.17 22.60 -2.64
N THR A 137 13.15 22.02 -2.06
CA THR A 137 12.75 22.21 -0.66
C THR A 137 12.36 20.85 -0.04
N ASP A 138 11.96 20.87 1.22
CA ASP A 138 11.48 19.65 1.92
C ASP A 138 10.21 19.05 1.28
N ALA A 139 9.52 19.79 0.41
CA ALA A 139 8.40 19.24 -0.37
C ALA A 139 8.82 18.04 -1.23
N ALA A 140 10.06 18.01 -1.71
CA ALA A 140 10.61 16.89 -2.48
C ALA A 140 10.51 15.55 -1.75
N SER A 141 10.59 15.55 -0.41
CA SER A 141 10.46 14.36 0.43
C SER A 141 9.07 13.71 0.40
N HIS A 142 8.08 14.42 -0.13
CA HIS A 142 6.70 13.97 -0.26
C HIS A 142 6.27 13.69 -1.70
N ILE A 143 7.16 13.93 -2.68
CA ILE A 143 6.88 13.83 -4.11
C ILE A 143 7.55 12.59 -4.68
N ALA A 144 6.79 11.73 -5.35
CA ALA A 144 7.27 10.49 -5.95
C ALA A 144 7.76 10.64 -7.40
N GLY A 145 7.62 11.81 -7.98
CA GLY A 145 8.14 12.11 -9.32
C GLY A 145 7.69 13.47 -9.83
N ILE A 146 8.52 14.09 -10.63
CA ILE A 146 8.30 15.43 -11.19
C ILE A 146 8.46 15.41 -12.71
N LEU A 147 7.53 16.06 -13.41
CA LEU A 147 7.67 16.48 -14.80
C LEU A 147 7.68 18.00 -14.86
N THR A 148 8.69 18.60 -15.47
CA THR A 148 8.67 20.03 -15.79
C THR A 148 8.91 20.27 -17.28
N ILE A 149 8.05 21.10 -17.87
CA ILE A 149 8.05 21.43 -19.30
C ILE A 149 8.30 22.94 -19.44
N GLY A 150 9.45 23.30 -19.98
CA GLY A 150 9.91 24.70 -19.96
C GLY A 150 10.29 25.16 -18.56
N GLY A 151 10.18 26.45 -18.29
CA GLY A 151 10.49 27.00 -16.98
C GLY A 151 12.00 27.29 -16.78
N LYS A 152 12.33 27.89 -15.65
CA LYS A 152 13.67 28.30 -15.29
C LYS A 152 14.31 27.33 -14.32
N ALA A 153 15.63 27.19 -14.44
CA ALA A 153 16.45 26.46 -13.47
C ALA A 153 16.39 27.15 -12.10
N ALA A 154 16.31 26.35 -11.04
CA ALA A 154 16.51 26.83 -9.68
C ALA A 154 17.97 26.74 -9.25
N LYS A 155 18.35 27.52 -8.25
CA LYS A 155 19.61 27.28 -7.54
C LYS A 155 19.47 25.97 -6.76
N ALA A 156 20.47 25.12 -6.82
CA ALA A 156 20.51 23.91 -6.00
C ALA A 156 20.45 24.31 -4.52
N PRO A 157 19.54 23.71 -3.73
CA PRO A 157 19.37 24.07 -2.33
C PRO A 157 20.44 23.41 -1.46
N ALA A 158 20.44 23.83 -0.20
CA ALA A 158 21.11 23.10 0.86
C ALA A 158 20.33 21.83 1.30
N SER A 159 19.10 21.64 0.84
CA SER A 159 18.24 20.50 1.20
C SER A 159 18.61 19.23 0.43
N SER A 160 18.43 18.09 1.08
CA SER A 160 19.06 16.82 0.73
C SER A 160 18.08 15.78 0.15
N TYR A 161 16.84 16.14 -0.14
CA TYR A 161 15.88 15.15 -0.61
C TYR A 161 15.90 15.04 -2.14
N GLY A 162 16.38 13.90 -2.64
CA GLY A 162 16.28 13.56 -4.05
C GLY A 162 14.84 13.31 -4.49
N VAL A 163 14.52 13.64 -5.74
CA VAL A 163 13.24 13.34 -6.37
C VAL A 163 13.45 12.95 -7.83
N PRO A 164 12.82 11.84 -8.30
CA PRO A 164 12.88 11.46 -9.70
C PRO A 164 12.28 12.56 -10.59
N ALA A 165 12.94 12.91 -11.69
CA ALA A 165 12.50 14.01 -12.53
C ALA A 165 12.61 13.71 -14.03
N TYR A 166 11.62 14.15 -14.78
CA TYR A 166 11.65 14.29 -16.22
C TYR A 166 11.61 15.77 -16.57
N VAL A 167 12.61 16.26 -17.28
CA VAL A 167 12.76 17.68 -17.59
C VAL A 167 12.73 17.86 -19.10
N ALA A 168 11.74 18.62 -19.62
CA ALA A 168 11.52 18.77 -21.05
C ALA A 168 11.46 20.21 -21.52
N GLY A 169 11.68 20.38 -22.83
CA GLY A 169 11.59 21.65 -23.54
C GLY A 169 12.92 22.42 -23.64
N LYS A 170 12.83 23.59 -24.19
CA LYS A 170 14.03 24.43 -24.42
C LYS A 170 14.77 24.73 -23.12
N GLY A 171 16.06 24.39 -23.08
CA GLY A 171 16.91 24.61 -21.90
C GLY A 171 16.77 23.55 -20.80
N ALA A 172 16.12 22.43 -21.08
CA ALA A 172 15.90 21.33 -20.14
C ALA A 172 17.20 20.83 -19.48
N LYS A 173 18.32 20.75 -20.21
CA LYS A 173 19.62 20.40 -19.63
C LYS A 173 20.10 21.38 -18.55
N SER A 174 19.77 22.67 -18.69
CA SER A 174 20.14 23.65 -17.67
C SER A 174 19.32 23.45 -16.39
N VAL A 175 18.01 23.17 -16.53
CA VAL A 175 17.11 22.85 -15.41
C VAL A 175 17.52 21.54 -14.74
N ALA A 176 17.84 20.51 -15.52
CA ALA A 176 18.22 19.20 -15.03
C ALA A 176 19.47 19.19 -14.13
N LYS A 177 20.38 20.17 -14.27
CA LYS A 177 21.60 20.26 -13.44
C LYS A 177 21.28 20.27 -11.94
N SER A 178 20.22 20.96 -11.53
CA SER A 178 19.82 21.03 -10.11
C SER A 178 19.31 19.67 -9.61
N TYR A 179 18.52 18.98 -10.43
CA TYR A 179 18.04 17.63 -10.10
C TYR A 179 19.17 16.59 -10.07
N ILE A 180 20.08 16.66 -11.03
CA ILE A 180 21.27 15.77 -11.08
C ILE A 180 22.11 15.95 -9.81
N ALA A 181 22.33 17.19 -9.38
CA ALA A 181 23.13 17.49 -8.19
C ALA A 181 22.47 16.95 -6.91
N ILE A 182 21.15 17.20 -6.71
CA ILE A 182 20.42 16.73 -5.53
C ILE A 182 20.30 15.21 -5.51
N ASN A 183 19.99 14.61 -6.64
CA ASN A 183 19.87 13.16 -6.76
C ASN A 183 21.25 12.46 -6.72
N LYS A 184 22.36 13.19 -6.70
CA LYS A 184 23.71 12.63 -6.84
C LYS A 184 23.82 11.69 -8.04
N ALA A 185 23.09 12.02 -9.11
CA ALA A 185 22.93 11.15 -10.26
C ALA A 185 24.13 11.25 -11.21
N GLN A 186 24.49 10.12 -11.82
CA GLN A 186 25.57 10.01 -12.80
C GLN A 186 24.99 9.65 -14.17
N ALA A 187 25.66 10.07 -15.23
CA ALA A 187 25.21 9.84 -16.59
C ALA A 187 25.14 8.33 -16.92
N GLN A 188 24.00 7.90 -17.41
CA GLN A 188 23.75 6.55 -17.98
C GLN A 188 23.35 6.66 -19.47
N GLY A 189 23.96 7.55 -20.21
CA GLY A 189 23.65 7.86 -21.61
C GLY A 189 23.51 9.35 -21.86
N ALA A 190 23.04 9.73 -23.03
CA ALA A 190 23.04 11.13 -23.47
C ALA A 190 22.06 12.03 -22.68
N ASN A 191 20.94 11.47 -22.25
CA ASN A 191 19.83 12.22 -21.66
C ASN A 191 19.25 11.58 -20.39
N LYS A 192 19.98 10.65 -19.76
CA LYS A 192 19.55 9.96 -18.56
C LYS A 192 20.66 9.93 -17.52
N TYR A 193 20.30 10.22 -16.30
CA TYR A 193 21.20 10.24 -15.14
C TYR A 193 20.53 9.45 -14.01
N VAL A 194 21.30 8.65 -13.28
CA VAL A 194 20.77 7.77 -12.22
C VAL A 194 21.72 7.78 -11.03
N ASN A 195 21.19 7.77 -9.83
CA ASN A 195 21.98 7.56 -8.63
C ASN A 195 22.36 6.07 -8.54
N ALA A 196 23.65 5.79 -8.30
CA ALA A 196 24.16 4.41 -8.27
C ALA A 196 23.66 3.63 -7.04
N ASP A 197 23.49 4.30 -5.92
CA ASP A 197 23.07 3.69 -4.65
C ASP A 197 21.53 3.60 -4.55
N GLU A 198 20.81 4.51 -5.24
CA GLU A 198 19.36 4.56 -5.26
C GLU A 198 18.83 4.73 -6.70
N PRO A 199 18.71 3.63 -7.46
CA PRO A 199 18.38 3.65 -8.89
C PRO A 199 17.01 4.27 -9.24
N LEU A 200 16.13 4.44 -8.28
CA LEU A 200 14.86 5.17 -8.47
C LEU A 200 15.05 6.68 -8.60
N LEU A 201 16.15 7.24 -8.13
CA LEU A 201 16.51 8.64 -8.32
C LEU A 201 17.04 8.89 -9.74
N VAL A 202 16.13 8.89 -10.68
CA VAL A 202 16.38 9.11 -12.11
C VAL A 202 16.18 10.58 -12.45
N VAL A 203 17.03 11.13 -13.36
CA VAL A 203 16.79 12.38 -14.06
C VAL A 203 16.83 12.10 -15.56
N ALA A 204 15.70 12.25 -16.22
CA ALA A 204 15.59 12.13 -17.68
C ALA A 204 15.39 13.52 -18.31
N VAL A 205 15.97 13.74 -19.49
CA VAL A 205 16.01 15.06 -20.14
C VAL A 205 15.51 14.93 -21.59
N ASN A 206 14.63 15.82 -22.00
CA ASN A 206 14.17 15.93 -23.37
C ASN A 206 14.30 17.39 -23.86
N GLU A 207 15.26 17.67 -24.73
CA GLU A 207 15.48 19.01 -25.29
C GLU A 207 14.76 19.23 -26.64
N ASN A 208 13.97 18.25 -27.09
CA ASN A 208 13.20 18.42 -28.33
C ASN A 208 12.11 19.48 -28.11
N ALA A 209 12.31 20.64 -28.75
CA ALA A 209 11.34 21.75 -28.65
C ALA A 209 10.04 21.50 -29.44
N ASP A 210 10.06 20.54 -30.36
CA ASP A 210 8.94 20.19 -31.23
C ASP A 210 8.14 18.98 -30.71
N ALA A 211 8.54 18.40 -29.59
CA ALA A 211 7.82 17.29 -28.98
C ALA A 211 6.44 17.77 -28.46
N SER A 212 5.39 17.02 -28.77
CA SER A 212 4.06 17.32 -28.25
C SER A 212 4.01 17.15 -26.72
N LEU A 213 3.10 17.86 -26.05
CA LEU A 213 2.93 17.71 -24.59
C LEU A 213 2.54 16.28 -24.22
N SER A 214 1.73 15.61 -25.06
CA SER A 214 1.34 14.22 -24.85
C SER A 214 2.50 13.23 -24.98
N ASP A 215 3.42 13.43 -25.93
CA ASP A 215 4.61 12.58 -26.03
C ASP A 215 5.54 12.79 -24.85
N ILE A 216 5.73 14.05 -24.43
CA ILE A 216 6.52 14.38 -23.24
C ILE A 216 5.93 13.73 -21.99
N PHE A 217 4.62 13.79 -21.80
CA PHE A 217 3.96 13.16 -20.65
C PHE A 217 4.06 11.63 -20.70
N ALA A 218 3.86 11.02 -21.87
CA ALA A 218 3.99 9.59 -22.07
C ALA A 218 5.42 9.10 -21.73
N ASP A 219 6.43 9.84 -22.16
CA ASP A 219 7.82 9.56 -21.82
C ASP A 219 8.10 9.73 -20.31
N ALA A 220 7.59 10.81 -19.70
CA ALA A 220 7.70 11.02 -18.25
C ALA A 220 6.99 9.94 -17.45
N TRP A 221 5.84 9.46 -17.92
CA TRP A 221 5.12 8.34 -17.34
C TRP A 221 6.00 7.09 -17.33
N ARG A 222 6.54 6.70 -18.50
CA ARG A 222 7.36 5.51 -18.65
C ARG A 222 8.70 5.59 -17.90
N GLU A 223 9.37 6.74 -17.93
CA GLU A 223 10.73 6.86 -17.39
C GLU A 223 10.77 7.20 -15.89
N VAL A 224 9.73 7.86 -15.37
CA VAL A 224 9.72 8.39 -14.00
C VAL A 224 8.48 7.97 -13.22
N PHE A 225 7.28 8.26 -13.72
CA PHE A 225 6.08 8.23 -12.89
C PHE A 225 5.60 6.83 -12.54
N VAL A 226 5.66 5.88 -13.48
CA VAL A 226 5.18 4.52 -13.27
C VAL A 226 6.10 3.68 -12.39
N LYS A 227 7.35 4.09 -12.20
CA LYS A 227 8.39 3.25 -11.58
C LYS A 227 8.46 3.30 -10.07
N ASN A 228 7.83 4.27 -9.46
CA ASN A 228 7.99 4.46 -8.02
C ASN A 228 6.78 5.12 -7.38
N PHE A 229 6.70 4.96 -6.07
CA PHE A 229 5.88 5.76 -5.18
C PHE A 229 6.70 6.19 -3.98
N ARG A 230 6.20 7.11 -3.16
CA ARG A 230 6.88 7.58 -1.97
C ARG A 230 5.92 7.51 -0.81
N PHE A 231 6.08 6.52 0.04
CA PHE A 231 5.38 6.49 1.30
C PHE A 231 6.02 7.48 2.26
N ASN A 232 5.21 8.37 2.76
CA ASN A 232 5.61 9.16 3.90
C ASN A 232 5.58 8.25 5.10
N ASN A 233 6.76 7.89 5.60
CA ASN A 233 6.86 7.54 6.98
C ASN A 233 6.72 6.10 7.42
N TYR A 234 7.67 5.32 7.04
CA TYR A 234 7.81 3.97 7.54
C TYR A 234 7.99 3.88 9.05
N LYS A 235 8.73 4.80 9.66
CA LYS A 235 9.10 4.70 11.08
C LYS A 235 7.94 5.06 12.01
N HIS A 236 6.94 5.79 11.54
CA HIS A 236 5.86 6.32 12.38
C HIS A 236 4.49 6.23 11.74
N THR A 237 4.28 5.30 10.82
CA THR A 237 3.08 5.24 10.02
C THR A 237 1.84 4.98 10.83
N HIS A 238 1.17 6.04 11.03
CA HIS A 238 -0.25 6.17 11.22
C HIS A 238 -0.78 6.97 10.02
N TYR A 239 -2.08 6.95 9.71
CA TYR A 239 -2.61 7.78 8.63
C TYR A 239 -2.37 9.28 8.84
N GLU A 240 -2.12 9.70 10.05
CA GLU A 240 -1.69 11.07 10.35
C GLU A 240 -0.29 11.37 9.81
N GLY A 241 0.53 10.36 9.60
CA GLY A 241 1.85 10.47 8.99
C GLY A 241 1.84 10.91 7.53
N MET A 242 0.67 10.96 6.90
CA MET A 242 0.51 11.52 5.56
C MET A 242 0.40 13.05 5.55
N LYS A 243 0.43 13.73 6.69
CA LYS A 243 0.47 15.18 6.74
C LYS A 243 1.87 15.71 6.50
N PHE A 244 1.96 16.81 5.73
CA PHE A 244 3.22 17.46 5.42
C PHE A 244 4.00 17.84 6.67
N GLY A 245 5.28 17.45 6.72
CA GLY A 245 6.21 17.84 7.79
C GLY A 245 5.94 17.25 9.17
N GLN A 246 4.91 16.41 9.31
CA GLN A 246 4.59 15.82 10.62
C GLN A 246 5.58 14.73 11.02
N TYR A 247 6.06 13.98 10.06
CA TYR A 247 7.02 12.89 10.22
C TYR A 247 8.06 12.99 9.09
N GLY A 248 9.20 12.44 9.20
CA GLY A 248 10.30 12.62 8.25
C GLY A 248 9.99 12.33 6.77
N ALA A 249 11.00 12.38 5.95
CA ALA A 249 10.90 12.10 4.53
C ALA A 249 10.41 10.67 4.25
N GLY A 250 9.54 10.51 3.29
CA GLY A 250 9.19 9.21 2.74
C GLY A 250 10.33 8.66 1.87
N GLU A 251 10.54 7.35 1.91
CA GLU A 251 11.46 6.68 1.01
C GLU A 251 10.80 6.39 -0.34
N LEU A 252 11.60 6.38 -1.40
CA LEU A 252 11.16 5.91 -2.71
C LEU A 252 11.08 4.39 -2.69
N GLU A 253 9.92 3.87 -3.06
CA GLU A 253 9.68 2.45 -3.24
C GLU A 253 9.46 2.14 -4.71
N PRO A 254 9.89 0.98 -5.19
CA PRO A 254 9.56 0.56 -6.53
C PRO A 254 8.04 0.41 -6.67
N TYR A 255 7.51 1.01 -7.70
CA TYR A 255 6.14 0.80 -8.15
C TYR A 255 6.25 0.12 -9.52
N ASP A 256 5.94 -1.14 -9.54
CA ASP A 256 6.07 -1.91 -10.75
C ASP A 256 4.87 -1.65 -11.67
N ASP A 257 5.16 -1.44 -12.93
CA ASP A 257 4.18 -1.68 -13.97
C ASP A 257 3.91 -3.18 -13.99
N TRP A 258 2.71 -3.58 -13.59
CA TRP A 258 2.36 -5.00 -13.44
C TRP A 258 2.60 -5.80 -14.70
N ALA A 259 2.36 -5.20 -15.87
CA ALA A 259 2.64 -5.80 -17.16
C ALA A 259 4.15 -6.06 -17.35
N SER A 260 5.02 -5.18 -16.85
CA SER A 260 6.48 -5.34 -16.98
C SER A 260 7.05 -6.52 -16.19
N ILE A 261 6.34 -6.98 -15.17
CA ILE A 261 6.68 -8.19 -14.38
C ILE A 261 5.79 -9.39 -14.74
N GLY A 262 5.05 -9.31 -15.85
CA GLY A 262 4.18 -10.37 -16.34
C GLY A 262 2.95 -10.62 -15.43
N ILE A 263 2.41 -9.57 -14.83
CA ILE A 263 1.20 -9.63 -13.99
C ILE A 263 0.06 -8.87 -14.66
N THR A 264 -1.07 -9.52 -14.84
CA THR A 264 -2.32 -8.90 -15.24
C THR A 264 -3.18 -8.60 -14.02
N ARG A 265 -3.67 -7.37 -13.90
CA ARG A 265 -4.65 -6.97 -12.89
C ARG A 265 -6.06 -7.00 -13.49
N LYS A 266 -6.99 -7.64 -12.79
CA LYS A 266 -8.39 -7.63 -13.11
C LYS A 266 -9.21 -7.12 -11.93
N VAL A 267 -10.13 -6.21 -12.22
CA VAL A 267 -11.11 -5.71 -11.24
C VAL A 267 -12.41 -6.47 -11.45
N VAL A 268 -12.95 -7.00 -10.38
CA VAL A 268 -14.20 -7.77 -10.42
C VAL A 268 -15.22 -7.15 -9.48
N VAL A 269 -16.37 -6.81 -10.04
CA VAL A 269 -17.55 -6.35 -9.29
C VAL A 269 -18.67 -7.34 -9.56
N THR A 270 -19.25 -7.89 -8.50
CA THR A 270 -20.27 -8.94 -8.61
C THR A 270 -21.53 -8.51 -7.87
N GLU A 271 -22.64 -8.41 -8.61
CA GLU A 271 -23.95 -8.14 -8.03
C GLU A 271 -24.33 -9.22 -7.01
N GLN A 272 -24.92 -8.78 -5.93
CA GLN A 272 -25.43 -9.65 -4.88
C GLN A 272 -26.97 -9.74 -4.99
N SER A 273 -27.53 -10.85 -4.54
CA SER A 273 -28.99 -11.04 -4.50
C SER A 273 -29.69 -10.02 -3.58
N SER A 274 -28.96 -9.47 -2.63
CA SER A 274 -29.39 -8.37 -1.76
C SER A 274 -28.19 -7.56 -1.31
N GLY A 275 -28.36 -6.25 -1.14
CA GLY A 275 -27.33 -5.35 -0.68
C GLY A 275 -26.46 -4.76 -1.80
N LEU A 276 -25.29 -4.28 -1.44
CA LEU A 276 -24.35 -3.67 -2.38
C LEU A 276 -23.49 -4.74 -3.07
N PRO A 277 -23.00 -4.48 -4.29
CA PRO A 277 -22.13 -5.40 -5.00
C PRO A 277 -20.83 -5.66 -4.24
N TRP A 278 -20.20 -6.80 -4.48
CA TRP A 278 -18.88 -7.11 -3.95
C TRP A 278 -17.79 -6.73 -4.93
N LEU A 279 -16.65 -6.29 -4.40
CA LEU A 279 -15.45 -5.87 -5.15
C LEU A 279 -14.26 -6.71 -4.72
N TRP A 280 -13.49 -7.18 -5.71
CA TRP A 280 -12.14 -7.68 -5.47
C TRP A 280 -11.24 -7.43 -6.67
N TYR A 281 -9.92 -7.50 -6.44
CA TYR A 281 -8.88 -7.43 -7.46
C TYR A 281 -8.22 -8.79 -7.58
N GLU A 282 -8.03 -9.24 -8.82
CA GLU A 282 -7.28 -10.45 -9.18
C GLU A 282 -5.96 -10.02 -9.84
N TYR A 283 -4.83 -10.57 -9.37
CA TYR A 283 -3.52 -10.34 -9.97
C TYR A 283 -2.95 -11.70 -10.40
N TRP A 284 -2.70 -11.82 -11.69
CA TRP A 284 -2.29 -13.06 -12.31
C TRP A 284 -0.92 -12.94 -12.97
N PRO A 285 0.00 -13.89 -12.74
CA PRO A 285 1.06 -14.17 -13.68
C PRO A 285 0.43 -14.66 -14.99
N GLU A 286 0.63 -13.92 -16.08
CA GLU A 286 -0.12 -14.08 -17.34
C GLU A 286 -0.08 -15.52 -17.88
N GLU A 287 1.10 -16.15 -17.90
CA GLU A 287 1.27 -17.50 -18.41
C GLU A 287 0.55 -18.58 -17.57
N LEU A 288 0.22 -18.30 -16.31
CA LEU A 288 -0.48 -19.27 -15.46
C LEU A 288 -1.95 -19.40 -15.80
N MET A 289 -2.57 -18.35 -16.31
CA MET A 289 -3.99 -18.39 -16.72
C MET A 289 -4.19 -19.27 -17.97
N GLU A 290 -3.22 -19.27 -18.88
CA GLU A 290 -3.34 -19.93 -20.18
C GLU A 290 -2.76 -21.33 -20.20
N GLY A 291 -1.74 -21.62 -19.39
CA GLY A 291 -0.93 -22.83 -19.54
C GLY A 291 -0.63 -23.64 -18.29
N ALA A 292 -0.96 -23.17 -17.09
CA ALA A 292 -0.67 -23.92 -15.87
C ALA A 292 -1.55 -25.18 -15.76
N PRO A 293 -1.00 -26.30 -15.28
CA PRO A 293 -1.79 -27.49 -14.98
C PRO A 293 -2.91 -27.21 -13.97
N ALA A 294 -3.98 -27.97 -14.05
CA ALA A 294 -5.05 -27.89 -13.07
C ALA A 294 -4.51 -28.14 -11.64
N LYS A 295 -5.00 -27.36 -10.68
CA LYS A 295 -4.65 -27.46 -9.25
C LYS A 295 -3.13 -27.32 -8.99
N SER A 296 -2.45 -26.44 -9.73
CA SER A 296 -1.01 -26.23 -9.58
C SER A 296 -0.62 -24.85 -9.04
N VAL A 297 -1.52 -23.86 -9.12
CA VAL A 297 -1.25 -22.46 -8.78
C VAL A 297 -1.73 -22.14 -7.36
N PRO A 298 -0.83 -21.79 -6.42
CA PRO A 298 -1.22 -21.35 -5.09
C PRO A 298 -2.04 -20.06 -5.11
N VAL A 299 -2.84 -19.84 -4.07
CA VAL A 299 -3.67 -18.64 -3.90
C VAL A 299 -3.25 -17.88 -2.66
N MET A 300 -2.98 -16.59 -2.83
CA MET A 300 -2.76 -15.62 -1.75
C MET A 300 -3.95 -14.68 -1.65
N VAL A 301 -4.64 -14.70 -0.52
CA VAL A 301 -5.71 -13.75 -0.17
C VAL A 301 -5.09 -12.61 0.61
N LEU A 302 -5.30 -11.38 0.14
CA LEU A 302 -4.88 -10.19 0.85
C LEU A 302 -6.10 -9.44 1.41
N LEU A 303 -5.94 -8.82 2.58
CA LEU A 303 -7.00 -8.15 3.31
C LEU A 303 -6.50 -6.80 3.82
N HIS A 304 -7.09 -5.73 3.33
CA HIS A 304 -6.67 -4.36 3.64
C HIS A 304 -6.94 -3.94 5.09
N GLY A 305 -6.21 -2.95 5.55
CA GLY A 305 -6.40 -2.31 6.86
C GLY A 305 -7.72 -1.56 6.99
N ASN A 306 -8.01 -1.10 8.20
CA ASN A 306 -9.26 -0.38 8.45
C ASN A 306 -9.37 0.88 7.59
N THR A 307 -10.46 1.01 6.85
CA THR A 307 -10.75 2.13 5.94
C THR A 307 -9.78 2.31 4.76
N ASN A 308 -8.87 1.38 4.55
CA ASN A 308 -8.07 1.34 3.32
C ASN A 308 -8.91 0.75 2.18
N ASP A 309 -8.38 0.83 0.98
CA ASP A 309 -8.95 0.10 -0.15
C ASP A 309 -8.15 -1.18 -0.47
N PRO A 310 -8.77 -2.13 -1.18
CA PRO A 310 -8.10 -3.37 -1.57
C PRO A 310 -6.82 -3.13 -2.37
N ARG A 311 -6.86 -2.20 -3.32
CA ARG A 311 -5.71 -1.88 -4.16
C ARG A 311 -4.50 -1.42 -3.35
N THR A 312 -4.73 -0.61 -2.31
CA THR A 312 -3.64 -0.15 -1.43
C THR A 312 -2.93 -1.33 -0.77
N GLN A 313 -3.66 -2.30 -0.23
CA GLN A 313 -3.05 -3.48 0.38
C GLN A 313 -2.27 -4.30 -0.64
N ALA A 314 -2.88 -4.60 -1.78
CA ALA A 314 -2.23 -5.38 -2.83
C ALA A 314 -0.91 -4.73 -3.27
N GLU A 315 -0.94 -3.44 -3.60
CA GLU A 315 0.18 -2.74 -4.21
C GLU A 315 1.26 -2.28 -3.22
N THR A 316 0.99 -2.30 -1.90
CA THR A 316 1.97 -1.89 -0.87
C THR A 316 2.47 -3.02 0.02
N SER A 317 1.86 -4.19 -0.06
CA SER A 317 2.27 -5.35 0.74
C SER A 317 3.56 -6.02 0.24
N GLY A 318 3.89 -5.86 -1.05
CA GLY A 318 4.99 -6.56 -1.71
C GLY A 318 4.61 -7.93 -2.30
N PHE A 319 3.39 -8.43 -2.05
CA PHE A 319 2.99 -9.75 -2.52
C PHE A 319 2.81 -9.84 -4.03
N ILE A 320 2.48 -8.75 -4.73
CA ILE A 320 2.39 -8.77 -6.20
C ILE A 320 3.78 -8.96 -6.81
N GLN A 321 4.81 -8.29 -6.29
CA GLN A 321 6.20 -8.47 -6.71
C GLN A 321 6.67 -9.90 -6.47
N VAL A 322 6.33 -10.47 -5.32
CA VAL A 322 6.62 -11.86 -5.00
C VAL A 322 5.85 -12.81 -5.94
N ALA A 323 4.59 -12.54 -6.24
CA ALA A 323 3.79 -13.32 -7.20
C ALA A 323 4.38 -13.29 -8.61
N GLY A 324 4.92 -12.14 -9.05
CA GLY A 324 5.63 -12.00 -10.30
C GLY A 324 6.90 -12.87 -10.40
N LYS A 325 7.55 -13.13 -9.25
CA LYS A 325 8.74 -13.95 -9.15
C LYS A 325 8.46 -15.43 -8.88
N GLU A 326 7.58 -15.71 -7.93
CA GLU A 326 7.32 -17.06 -7.39
C GLU A 326 6.12 -17.75 -8.06
N ARG A 327 5.40 -17.03 -8.91
CA ARG A 327 4.32 -17.50 -9.77
C ARG A 327 3.13 -18.10 -9.00
N PHE A 328 2.37 -17.24 -8.30
CA PHE A 328 1.11 -17.58 -7.66
C PHE A 328 0.02 -16.51 -7.94
N PHE A 329 -1.23 -16.87 -7.72
CA PHE A 329 -2.37 -15.98 -7.87
C PHE A 329 -2.58 -15.14 -6.60
N VAL A 330 -2.86 -13.87 -6.76
CA VAL A 330 -3.20 -12.97 -5.66
C VAL A 330 -4.64 -12.47 -5.83
N VAL A 331 -5.43 -12.53 -4.77
CA VAL A 331 -6.75 -11.90 -4.70
C VAL A 331 -6.82 -10.96 -3.50
N GLU A 332 -7.20 -9.72 -3.76
CA GLU A 332 -7.43 -8.69 -2.74
C GLU A 332 -8.91 -8.32 -2.70
N MET A 333 -9.52 -8.41 -1.53
CA MET A 333 -10.97 -8.31 -1.38
C MET A 333 -11.39 -7.08 -0.57
N GLU A 334 -12.50 -6.43 -0.98
CA GLU A 334 -13.21 -5.42 -0.17
C GLU A 334 -14.01 -6.13 0.94
N TRP A 335 -13.30 -6.64 1.93
CA TRP A 335 -13.87 -7.45 2.99
C TRP A 335 -14.68 -6.64 4.01
N GLN A 336 -14.36 -5.36 4.18
CA GLN A 336 -14.94 -4.47 5.19
C GLN A 336 -16.26 -3.83 4.78
N GLY A 337 -16.43 -3.68 3.48
CA GLY A 337 -17.47 -2.86 2.88
C GLY A 337 -17.13 -1.37 2.87
N SER A 338 -17.73 -0.68 1.95
CA SER A 338 -17.59 0.76 1.72
C SER A 338 -18.94 1.38 1.38
N ARG A 339 -18.93 2.65 0.99
CA ARG A 339 -20.16 3.30 0.53
C ARG A 339 -20.80 2.63 -0.68
N ASN A 340 -19.98 2.10 -1.58
CA ASN A 340 -20.44 1.54 -2.87
C ASN A 340 -20.40 0.02 -2.91
N TYR A 341 -19.74 -0.64 -1.95
CA TYR A 341 -19.52 -2.07 -1.97
C TYR A 341 -19.89 -2.71 -0.62
N GLY A 342 -20.53 -3.86 -0.69
CA GLY A 342 -20.96 -4.62 0.48
C GLY A 342 -19.78 -5.25 1.21
N ALA A 343 -19.91 -5.37 2.53
CA ALA A 343 -18.94 -6.09 3.34
C ALA A 343 -19.05 -7.60 3.07
N MET A 344 -17.96 -8.25 2.71
CA MET A 344 -17.91 -9.71 2.54
C MET A 344 -17.85 -10.42 3.89
N GLY A 345 -17.12 -9.88 4.86
CA GLY A 345 -16.83 -10.59 6.10
C GLY A 345 -16.12 -11.92 5.86
N HIS A 346 -16.11 -12.80 6.85
CA HIS A 346 -15.42 -14.09 6.72
C HIS A 346 -16.12 -15.07 5.76
N ASP A 347 -17.44 -15.08 5.77
CA ASP A 347 -18.24 -16.00 4.94
C ASP A 347 -18.23 -15.57 3.46
N GLY A 348 -18.24 -14.26 3.19
CA GLY A 348 -18.11 -13.75 1.83
C GLY A 348 -16.72 -14.01 1.25
N VAL A 349 -15.65 -13.88 2.04
CA VAL A 349 -14.30 -14.27 1.62
C VAL A 349 -14.24 -15.75 1.22
N GLU A 350 -14.80 -16.64 2.02
CA GLU A 350 -14.92 -18.06 1.68
C GLU A 350 -15.72 -18.30 0.38
N GLN A 351 -16.85 -17.60 0.24
CA GLN A 351 -17.69 -17.72 -0.95
C GLN A 351 -16.96 -17.26 -2.22
N VAL A 352 -16.23 -16.15 -2.16
CA VAL A 352 -15.40 -15.68 -3.30
C VAL A 352 -14.31 -16.69 -3.62
N LEU A 353 -13.66 -17.28 -2.62
CA LEU A 353 -12.66 -18.33 -2.85
C LEU A 353 -13.24 -19.53 -3.59
N TYR A 354 -14.41 -20.02 -3.21
CA TYR A 354 -15.06 -21.11 -3.94
C TYR A 354 -15.43 -20.71 -5.38
N GLN A 355 -15.90 -19.48 -5.61
CA GLN A 355 -16.16 -18.97 -6.95
C GLN A 355 -14.88 -18.92 -7.81
N LEU A 356 -13.76 -18.54 -7.22
CA LEU A 356 -12.47 -18.49 -7.93
C LEU A 356 -11.95 -19.89 -8.26
N LEU A 357 -12.06 -20.84 -7.32
CA LEU A 357 -11.65 -22.23 -7.53
C LEU A 357 -12.48 -22.93 -8.61
N ASP A 358 -13.77 -22.61 -8.68
CA ASP A 358 -14.67 -23.13 -9.71
C ASP A 358 -14.38 -22.51 -11.08
N LYS A 359 -14.12 -21.20 -11.09
CA LYS A 359 -13.85 -20.45 -12.31
C LYS A 359 -12.48 -20.74 -12.93
N TYR A 360 -11.47 -20.99 -12.10
CA TYR A 360 -10.08 -21.12 -12.50
C TYR A 360 -9.53 -22.50 -12.06
N PRO A 361 -9.61 -23.52 -12.91
CA PRO A 361 -9.22 -24.89 -12.56
C PRO A 361 -7.71 -25.02 -12.25
N GLN A 362 -6.89 -24.04 -12.64
CA GLN A 362 -5.46 -23.98 -12.33
C GLN A 362 -5.18 -23.74 -10.84
N LEU A 363 -6.10 -23.10 -10.12
CA LEU A 363 -5.90 -22.79 -8.70
C LEU A 363 -5.85 -24.06 -7.85
N ASP A 364 -4.92 -24.10 -6.92
CA ASP A 364 -4.72 -25.23 -6.02
C ASP A 364 -5.51 -25.04 -4.71
N PRO A 365 -6.59 -25.79 -4.50
CA PRO A 365 -7.39 -25.68 -3.29
C PRO A 365 -6.68 -26.17 -2.02
N THR A 366 -5.50 -26.78 -2.15
CA THR A 366 -4.69 -27.25 -1.02
C THR A 366 -3.66 -26.23 -0.56
N ARG A 367 -3.37 -25.21 -1.39
CA ARG A 367 -2.38 -24.16 -1.12
C ARG A 367 -3.02 -22.78 -1.17
N ILE A 368 -3.93 -22.53 -0.22
CA ILE A 368 -4.58 -21.22 -0.02
C ILE A 368 -4.00 -20.60 1.24
N TYR A 369 -3.58 -19.35 1.12
CA TYR A 369 -2.98 -18.57 2.19
C TYR A 369 -3.70 -17.24 2.35
N ALA A 370 -3.66 -16.64 3.54
CA ALA A 370 -4.22 -15.31 3.76
C ALA A 370 -3.24 -14.44 4.54
N GLU A 371 -3.19 -13.17 4.14
CA GLU A 371 -2.43 -12.12 4.82
C GLU A 371 -3.26 -10.83 4.88
N GLY A 372 -2.95 -9.95 5.81
CA GLY A 372 -3.54 -8.63 5.86
C GLY A 372 -2.82 -7.65 6.78
N LEU A 373 -3.14 -6.38 6.61
CA LEU A 373 -2.62 -5.29 7.41
C LEU A 373 -3.63 -4.88 8.50
N SER A 374 -3.19 -4.67 9.75
CA SER A 374 -4.02 -4.06 10.80
C SER A 374 -5.37 -4.78 10.98
N ALA A 375 -6.50 -4.16 10.70
CA ALA A 375 -7.82 -4.80 10.69
C ALA A 375 -7.90 -6.00 9.74
N GLY A 376 -7.19 -5.96 8.61
CA GLY A 376 -7.03 -7.08 7.69
C GLY A 376 -6.23 -8.23 8.31
N SER A 377 -5.18 -7.92 9.08
CA SER A 377 -4.43 -8.93 9.86
C SER A 377 -5.31 -9.61 10.91
N ILE A 378 -6.14 -8.85 11.62
CA ILE A 378 -7.12 -9.40 12.56
C ILE A 378 -8.10 -10.33 11.83
N THR A 379 -8.53 -9.93 10.63
CA THR A 379 -9.45 -10.73 9.81
C THR A 379 -8.79 -11.99 9.27
N ALA A 380 -7.55 -11.91 8.77
CA ALA A 380 -6.77 -13.07 8.33
C ALA A 380 -6.55 -14.07 9.48
N THR A 381 -6.21 -13.55 10.69
CA THR A 381 -6.12 -14.34 11.91
C THR A 381 -7.42 -15.05 12.23
N ALA A 382 -8.56 -14.35 12.13
CA ALA A 382 -9.89 -14.95 12.35
C ALA A 382 -10.27 -15.98 11.27
N LEU A 383 -9.89 -15.76 10.02
CA LEU A 383 -10.10 -16.73 8.92
C LEU A 383 -9.36 -18.04 9.19
N GLY A 384 -8.10 -17.98 9.62
CA GLY A 384 -7.34 -19.18 10.00
C GLY A 384 -8.01 -19.97 11.14
N ILE A 385 -8.72 -19.28 12.05
CA ILE A 385 -9.49 -19.92 13.11
C ILE A 385 -10.82 -20.48 12.58
N LYS A 386 -11.62 -19.67 11.92
CA LYS A 386 -12.97 -20.01 11.49
C LYS A 386 -13.02 -20.95 10.27
N LYS A 387 -12.11 -20.75 9.33
CA LYS A 387 -12.07 -21.41 8.03
C LYS A 387 -10.78 -22.22 7.86
N SER A 388 -10.26 -22.79 8.94
CA SER A 388 -9.02 -23.56 8.98
C SER A 388 -8.94 -24.69 7.95
N HIS A 389 -10.05 -25.21 7.51
CA HIS A 389 -10.13 -26.24 6.46
C HIS A 389 -9.74 -25.73 5.06
N LEU A 390 -9.74 -24.40 4.85
CA LEU A 390 -9.35 -23.78 3.59
C LEU A 390 -7.88 -23.35 3.60
N PHE A 391 -7.44 -22.69 4.68
CA PHE A 391 -6.14 -22.04 4.71
C PHE A 391 -5.05 -22.96 5.25
N ALA A 392 -3.99 -23.19 4.46
CA ALA A 392 -2.81 -23.91 4.90
C ALA A 392 -1.95 -23.08 5.87
N ALA A 393 -1.84 -21.79 5.59
CA ALA A 393 -1.21 -20.83 6.49
C ALA A 393 -1.94 -19.49 6.42
N VAL A 394 -1.87 -18.73 7.50
CA VAL A 394 -2.34 -17.35 7.56
C VAL A 394 -1.34 -16.48 8.31
N GLY A 395 -1.41 -15.18 8.09
CA GLY A 395 -0.55 -14.24 8.80
C GLY A 395 -1.06 -12.82 8.71
N GLY A 396 -0.27 -11.92 9.20
CA GLY A 396 -0.63 -10.52 9.09
C GLY A 396 0.44 -9.59 9.63
N HIS A 397 0.34 -8.37 9.16
CA HIS A 397 1.20 -7.27 9.53
C HIS A 397 0.45 -6.31 10.45
N SER A 398 1.09 -5.92 11.56
CA SER A 398 0.58 -4.89 12.49
C SER A 398 -0.83 -5.18 13.02
N GLY A 399 -1.11 -6.43 13.43
CA GLY A 399 -2.38 -6.86 13.99
C GLY A 399 -2.22 -8.04 14.93
N GLY A 400 -3.31 -8.40 15.62
CA GLY A 400 -3.29 -9.49 16.57
C GLY A 400 -4.70 -9.80 17.12
N ILE A 401 -4.81 -10.39 18.29
CA ILE A 401 -6.09 -10.65 18.98
C ILE A 401 -6.23 -9.73 20.19
N PHE A 402 -7.24 -8.89 20.19
CA PHE A 402 -7.52 -7.93 21.25
C PHE A 402 -8.56 -8.52 22.22
N LYS A 403 -8.15 -8.80 23.45
CA LYS A 403 -9.06 -9.24 24.51
C LYS A 403 -9.98 -8.09 24.94
N GLY A 404 -11.27 -8.39 25.14
CA GLY A 404 -12.25 -7.40 25.61
C GLY A 404 -12.61 -6.31 24.61
N ALA A 405 -12.14 -6.38 23.36
CA ALA A 405 -12.56 -5.45 22.32
C ALA A 405 -14.07 -5.54 22.07
N ARG A 406 -14.71 -4.39 21.80
CA ARG A 406 -16.15 -4.30 21.48
C ARG A 406 -16.35 -4.12 19.98
N GLY A 407 -17.56 -4.46 19.49
CA GLY A 407 -17.92 -4.34 18.08
C GLY A 407 -17.34 -5.46 17.21
N ARG A 408 -16.98 -5.16 15.97
CA ARG A 408 -16.47 -6.15 15.00
C ARG A 408 -15.18 -6.89 15.42
N PHE A 409 -14.49 -6.40 16.44
CA PHE A 409 -13.29 -7.02 17.02
C PHE A 409 -13.55 -7.78 18.32
N SER A 410 -14.81 -7.90 18.74
CA SER A 410 -15.17 -8.30 20.10
C SER A 410 -15.24 -9.81 20.38
N ASN A 411 -15.17 -10.66 19.35
CA ASN A 411 -15.54 -12.07 19.52
C ASN A 411 -14.41 -13.08 19.24
N PHE A 412 -13.15 -12.65 19.28
CA PHE A 412 -12.04 -13.56 18.95
C PHE A 412 -11.88 -14.73 19.95
N VAL A 413 -12.11 -14.50 21.23
CA VAL A 413 -12.05 -15.58 22.24
C VAL A 413 -13.22 -16.55 22.06
N THR A 414 -14.43 -16.03 21.84
CA THR A 414 -15.63 -16.86 21.57
C THR A 414 -15.49 -17.64 20.25
N LEU A 415 -14.86 -17.02 19.25
CA LEU A 415 -14.58 -17.67 17.95
C LEU A 415 -13.62 -18.86 18.08
N TRP A 416 -12.64 -18.74 18.96
CA TRP A 416 -11.70 -19.81 19.25
C TRP A 416 -12.41 -21.04 19.79
N ASP A 417 -13.24 -20.90 20.80
CA ASP A 417 -13.96 -22.00 21.42
C ASP A 417 -14.89 -22.70 20.44
N GLU A 418 -15.67 -21.94 19.67
CA GLU A 418 -16.55 -22.47 18.64
C GLU A 418 -15.77 -23.18 17.50
N ALA A 419 -14.69 -22.57 17.05
CA ALA A 419 -13.87 -23.11 15.98
C ALA A 419 -13.19 -24.41 16.41
N THR A 420 -12.68 -24.48 17.65
CA THR A 420 -12.06 -25.70 18.19
C THR A 420 -13.05 -26.85 18.26
N GLN A 421 -14.28 -26.59 18.70
CA GLN A 421 -15.32 -27.60 18.79
C GLN A 421 -15.77 -28.11 17.42
N LYS A 422 -15.88 -27.24 16.41
CA LYS A 422 -16.36 -27.57 15.06
C LYS A 422 -15.27 -28.14 14.15
N ARG A 423 -14.04 -27.71 14.36
CA ARG A 423 -12.91 -27.96 13.47
C ARG A 423 -12.18 -29.27 13.75
N GLY A 424 -12.21 -29.74 14.98
CA GLY A 424 -11.37 -30.85 15.41
C GLY A 424 -9.89 -30.47 15.44
N ALA A 425 -9.01 -31.42 15.05
CA ALA A 425 -7.57 -31.28 15.14
C ALA A 425 -6.90 -30.66 13.89
N VAL A 426 -7.56 -29.76 13.17
CA VAL A 426 -6.97 -29.13 11.98
C VAL A 426 -5.95 -28.06 12.39
N GLU A 427 -4.67 -28.33 12.17
CA GLU A 427 -3.57 -27.39 12.42
C GLU A 427 -3.57 -26.27 11.37
N VAL A 428 -3.12 -25.07 11.73
CA VAL A 428 -2.91 -23.93 10.81
C VAL A 428 -1.57 -23.28 11.15
N ALA A 429 -0.71 -23.07 10.14
CA ALA A 429 0.51 -22.32 10.31
C ALA A 429 0.20 -20.80 10.40
N TYR A 430 0.89 -20.10 11.30
CA TYR A 430 0.65 -18.67 11.54
C TYR A 430 1.95 -17.85 11.48
N CYS A 431 1.95 -16.79 10.68
CA CYS A 431 3.06 -15.85 10.61
C CYS A 431 2.61 -14.46 11.09
N SER A 432 3.31 -13.90 12.05
CA SER A 432 3.05 -12.57 12.59
C SER A 432 4.19 -11.63 12.24
N VAL A 433 3.88 -10.53 11.56
CA VAL A 433 4.83 -9.44 11.26
C VAL A 433 4.43 -8.22 12.05
N LEU A 434 5.40 -7.60 12.71
CA LEU A 434 5.14 -6.49 13.63
C LEU A 434 6.25 -5.44 13.57
N GLY A 435 5.86 -4.17 13.60
CA GLY A 435 6.78 -3.04 13.72
C GLY A 435 7.08 -2.76 15.20
N THR A 436 8.34 -2.60 15.56
CA THR A 436 8.68 -2.34 16.97
C THR A 436 8.38 -0.92 17.43
N ALA A 437 8.18 0.02 16.50
CA ALA A 437 7.74 1.40 16.76
C ALA A 437 6.26 1.63 16.41
N ASP A 438 5.46 0.56 16.27
CA ASP A 438 4.03 0.68 15.99
C ASP A 438 3.28 1.29 17.19
N MET A 439 2.68 2.46 16.96
CA MET A 439 1.91 3.18 18.00
C MET A 439 0.42 2.83 17.99
N VAL A 440 -0.08 2.13 16.98
CA VAL A 440 -1.49 1.74 16.83
C VAL A 440 -1.74 0.36 17.40
N VAL A 441 -0.86 -0.58 17.07
CA VAL A 441 -0.82 -1.93 17.66
C VAL A 441 0.53 -2.09 18.35
N PRO A 442 0.62 -1.67 19.61
CA PRO A 442 1.90 -1.57 20.29
C PRO A 442 2.65 -2.89 20.38
N TYR A 443 3.94 -2.81 20.10
CA TYR A 443 4.86 -3.90 20.33
C TYR A 443 4.83 -4.33 21.81
N PHE A 444 5.11 -5.59 22.10
CA PHE A 444 5.14 -6.10 23.46
C PHE A 444 6.45 -5.70 24.16
N THR A 445 6.31 -5.35 25.41
CA THR A 445 7.40 -4.92 26.29
C THR A 445 7.24 -5.61 27.65
N PRO A 446 8.23 -5.53 28.57
CA PRO A 446 8.07 -6.01 29.93
C PRO A 446 6.80 -5.52 30.64
N ASP A 447 6.34 -4.29 30.30
CA ASP A 447 5.22 -3.65 30.98
C ASP A 447 3.86 -4.02 30.40
N ASN A 448 3.77 -4.44 29.12
CA ASN A 448 2.49 -4.65 28.42
C ASN A 448 2.25 -6.06 27.89
N TYR A 449 3.21 -6.99 27.97
CA TYR A 449 3.13 -8.26 27.26
C TYR A 449 1.95 -9.14 27.68
N LYS A 450 1.53 -9.09 28.94
CA LYS A 450 0.47 -9.96 29.48
C LYS A 450 -0.89 -9.81 28.78
N ASP A 451 -1.18 -8.62 28.28
CA ASP A 451 -2.42 -8.30 27.56
C ASP A 451 -2.18 -7.90 26.10
N ASN A 452 -0.96 -8.11 25.61
CA ASN A 452 -0.56 -7.72 24.27
C ASN A 452 -1.27 -8.54 23.19
N SER A 453 -1.75 -7.86 22.14
CA SER A 453 -2.54 -8.48 21.07
C SER A 453 -1.75 -9.51 20.26
N TYR A 454 -0.45 -9.30 20.06
CA TYR A 454 0.41 -10.26 19.37
C TYR A 454 0.58 -11.55 20.18
N LEU A 455 0.90 -11.43 21.46
CA LEU A 455 1.04 -12.60 22.33
C LEU A 455 -0.28 -13.37 22.45
N ASN A 456 -1.41 -12.66 22.48
CA ASN A 456 -2.74 -13.28 22.45
C ASN A 456 -2.96 -14.10 21.18
N ALA A 457 -2.55 -13.57 20.02
CA ALA A 457 -2.67 -14.27 18.73
C ALA A 457 -1.76 -15.52 18.72
N TRP A 458 -0.49 -15.38 19.11
CA TRP A 458 0.44 -16.51 19.17
C TRP A 458 -0.07 -17.62 20.08
N ASN A 459 -0.50 -17.29 21.30
CA ASN A 459 -1.02 -18.26 22.25
C ASN A 459 -2.31 -18.91 21.78
N THR A 460 -3.19 -18.17 21.09
CA THR A 460 -4.38 -18.74 20.48
C THR A 460 -4.02 -19.80 19.44
N TYR A 461 -3.08 -19.47 18.52
CA TYR A 461 -2.63 -20.43 17.51
C TYR A 461 -1.83 -21.60 18.08
N GLN A 462 -1.04 -21.38 19.14
CA GLN A 462 -0.36 -22.46 19.85
C GLN A 462 -1.36 -23.43 20.46
N GLN A 463 -2.37 -22.95 21.19
CA GLN A 463 -3.42 -23.78 21.76
C GLN A 463 -4.18 -24.55 20.66
N MET A 464 -4.56 -23.86 19.58
CA MET A 464 -5.23 -24.48 18.43
C MET A 464 -4.41 -25.63 17.85
N ASN A 465 -3.12 -25.45 17.76
CA ASN A 465 -2.19 -26.41 17.18
C ASN A 465 -1.74 -27.48 18.21
N GLY A 466 -2.21 -27.43 19.47
CA GLY A 466 -1.79 -28.34 20.53
C GLY A 466 -0.31 -28.16 20.90
N MET A 467 0.14 -26.91 20.99
CA MET A 467 1.47 -26.50 21.41
C MET A 467 1.39 -25.85 22.81
N ASP A 468 2.53 -25.84 23.51
CA ASP A 468 2.65 -25.10 24.77
C ASP A 468 2.56 -23.60 24.51
N VAL A 469 1.79 -22.91 25.34
CA VAL A 469 1.64 -21.46 25.27
C VAL A 469 2.82 -20.73 25.90
N ILE A 470 3.10 -19.54 25.40
CA ILE A 470 4.11 -18.64 25.97
C ILE A 470 3.47 -17.90 27.14
N MET A 471 3.90 -18.17 28.35
CA MET A 471 3.33 -17.58 29.56
C MET A 471 4.18 -16.45 30.13
N ASP A 472 5.49 -16.61 30.09
CA ASP A 472 6.44 -15.68 30.66
C ASP A 472 7.47 -15.26 29.62
N LEU A 473 7.72 -13.95 29.55
CA LEU A 473 8.75 -13.38 28.70
C LEU A 473 9.96 -12.96 29.57
N ASP A 474 11.15 -13.27 29.07
CA ASP A 474 12.44 -12.91 29.68
C ASP A 474 13.25 -12.07 28.69
N PHE A 475 13.09 -10.77 28.78
CA PHE A 475 13.76 -9.81 27.91
C PHE A 475 15.26 -9.65 28.17
N GLU A 476 15.79 -10.22 29.27
CA GLU A 476 17.23 -10.29 29.48
C GLU A 476 17.85 -11.38 28.61
N LYS A 477 17.11 -12.47 28.32
CA LYS A 477 17.56 -13.54 27.44
C LYS A 477 17.38 -13.24 25.98
N ASP A 478 16.26 -12.64 25.63
CA ASP A 478 15.99 -12.18 24.24
C ASP A 478 15.34 -10.80 24.27
N ALA A 479 16.15 -9.77 23.99
CA ALA A 479 15.71 -8.38 24.04
C ALA A 479 14.64 -8.03 22.99
N VAL A 480 14.46 -8.85 21.96
CA VAL A 480 13.46 -8.63 20.92
C VAL A 480 12.17 -9.38 21.25
N PHE A 481 12.22 -10.67 21.50
CA PHE A 481 11.00 -11.48 21.63
C PHE A 481 10.67 -11.87 23.07
N GLY A 482 11.62 -11.77 23.98
CA GLY A 482 11.45 -12.17 25.37
C GLY A 482 11.36 -13.68 25.58
N PHE A 483 11.55 -14.51 24.54
CA PHE A 483 11.57 -15.96 24.63
C PHE A 483 12.36 -16.60 23.50
N THR A 484 12.77 -17.85 23.69
CA THR A 484 13.62 -18.56 22.74
C THR A 484 12.83 -19.03 21.54
N LEU A 485 13.21 -18.55 20.36
CA LEU A 485 12.74 -19.04 19.05
C LEU A 485 13.87 -19.84 18.37
N LYS A 486 13.51 -20.88 17.63
CA LYS A 486 14.42 -21.59 16.73
C LYS A 486 14.56 -20.81 15.41
N ASP A 487 15.57 -21.16 14.64
CA ASP A 487 15.88 -20.57 13.33
C ASP A 487 15.92 -19.03 13.35
N ARG A 488 16.54 -18.51 14.40
CA ARG A 488 16.76 -17.08 14.53
C ARG A 488 17.58 -16.54 13.36
N LYS A 489 17.06 -15.49 12.74
CA LYS A 489 17.74 -14.79 11.64
C LYS A 489 17.62 -13.28 11.84
N THR A 490 18.69 -12.59 11.51
CA THR A 490 18.72 -11.13 11.37
C THR A 490 18.94 -10.82 9.89
N ILE A 491 18.06 -10.00 9.32
CA ILE A 491 18.15 -9.53 7.94
C ILE A 491 18.24 -8.01 7.99
N VAL A 492 19.14 -7.41 7.23
CA VAL A 492 19.23 -5.96 7.06
C VAL A 492 18.92 -5.64 5.60
N THR A 493 17.94 -4.78 5.39
CA THR A 493 17.58 -4.34 4.04
C THR A 493 18.61 -3.35 3.51
N ASN A 494 18.79 -3.29 2.20
CA ASN A 494 19.77 -2.41 1.56
C ASN A 494 19.27 -0.95 1.38
N LYS A 495 18.13 -0.58 2.00
CA LYS A 495 17.56 0.76 1.84
C LYS A 495 18.00 1.71 2.93
N GLY A 496 18.45 2.88 2.53
CA GLY A 496 18.87 3.97 3.42
C GLY A 496 19.92 3.50 4.44
N GLU A 497 19.66 3.73 5.74
CA GLU A 497 20.48 3.21 6.83
C GLU A 497 20.31 1.70 7.05
N GLY A 498 19.44 1.07 6.27
CA GLY A 498 19.01 -0.30 6.43
C GLY A 498 17.97 -0.47 7.55
N ILE A 499 16.92 -1.22 7.26
CA ILE A 499 15.95 -1.63 8.29
C ILE A 499 16.28 -3.06 8.71
N ARG A 500 16.47 -3.25 10.01
CA ARG A 500 16.77 -4.56 10.58
C ARG A 500 15.47 -5.34 10.83
N ILE A 501 15.45 -6.56 10.34
CA ILE A 501 14.38 -7.54 10.59
C ILE A 501 14.95 -8.63 11.48
N GLU A 502 14.28 -8.93 12.57
CA GLU A 502 14.55 -10.08 13.44
C GLU A 502 13.43 -11.09 13.26
N MET A 503 13.77 -12.35 13.10
CA MET A 503 12.76 -13.40 12.94
C MET A 503 13.16 -14.70 13.64
N GLY A 504 12.15 -15.51 13.92
CA GLY A 504 12.34 -16.84 14.47
C GLY A 504 11.05 -17.66 14.43
N GLN A 505 11.15 -18.94 14.74
CA GLN A 505 10.06 -19.89 14.61
C GLN A 505 9.85 -20.71 15.89
N HIS A 506 8.58 -21.06 16.16
CA HIS A 506 8.20 -21.96 17.23
C HIS A 506 7.59 -23.25 16.64
N TYR A 507 8.06 -24.39 17.11
CA TYR A 507 7.86 -25.69 16.47
C TYR A 507 6.93 -26.62 17.28
N LYS A 508 6.11 -27.37 16.57
CA LYS A 508 5.49 -28.62 17.04
C LYS A 508 6.16 -29.79 16.33
N GLY A 509 7.01 -30.52 17.05
CA GLY A 509 7.86 -31.54 16.42
C GLY A 509 8.78 -30.89 15.37
N GLU A 510 8.64 -31.30 14.10
CA GLU A 510 9.41 -30.77 12.99
C GLU A 510 8.70 -29.59 12.27
N LYS A 511 7.43 -29.31 12.60
CA LYS A 511 6.63 -28.28 11.92
C LYS A 511 6.83 -26.91 12.58
N PRO A 512 7.33 -25.89 11.88
CA PRO A 512 7.40 -24.52 12.39
C PRO A 512 6.01 -23.84 12.32
N LEU A 513 5.11 -24.15 13.23
CA LEU A 513 3.71 -23.71 13.15
C LEU A 513 3.50 -22.24 13.47
N ILE A 514 4.46 -21.58 14.14
CA ILE A 514 4.43 -20.15 14.42
C ILE A 514 5.72 -19.53 13.91
N SER A 515 5.60 -18.51 13.07
CA SER A 515 6.71 -17.65 12.64
C SER A 515 6.47 -16.23 13.15
N ILE A 516 7.50 -15.61 13.70
CA ILE A 516 7.42 -14.25 14.24
C ILE A 516 8.51 -13.43 13.58
N VAL A 517 8.13 -12.26 13.08
CA VAL A 517 9.00 -11.34 12.33
C VAL A 517 8.84 -9.95 12.92
N ALA A 518 9.88 -9.40 13.52
CA ALA A 518 9.92 -8.04 14.04
C ALA A 518 10.71 -7.14 13.08
N VAL A 519 10.09 -6.09 12.62
CA VAL A 519 10.72 -5.03 11.82
C VAL A 519 11.12 -3.92 12.78
N MET A 520 12.40 -3.75 12.96
CA MET A 520 12.94 -2.85 13.99
C MET A 520 12.74 -1.40 13.60
N ASP A 521 12.33 -0.58 14.56
CA ASP A 521 12.05 0.86 14.42
C ASP A 521 11.02 1.19 13.34
N TYR A 522 10.17 0.23 13.00
CA TYR A 522 9.14 0.34 11.98
C TYR A 522 7.76 0.59 12.61
N GLY A 523 6.94 1.40 11.94
CA GLY A 523 5.62 1.79 12.41
C GLY A 523 4.49 0.87 11.94
N HIS A 524 3.27 1.44 11.88
CA HIS A 524 2.03 0.74 11.58
C HIS A 524 1.74 0.69 10.08
N TRP A 525 2.47 -0.09 9.32
CA TRP A 525 2.25 -0.26 7.87
C TRP A 525 2.85 -1.57 7.34
N ASN A 526 2.52 -1.93 6.10
CA ASN A 526 3.18 -3.00 5.37
C ASN A 526 4.67 -2.68 5.17
N PHE A 527 5.52 -3.66 5.32
CA PHE A 527 6.92 -3.57 4.94
C PHE A 527 7.20 -4.57 3.82
N MET A 528 7.31 -4.07 2.59
CA MET A 528 7.35 -4.90 1.38
C MET A 528 8.35 -6.07 1.42
N PRO A 529 9.58 -5.92 1.97
CA PRO A 529 10.51 -7.04 2.07
C PRO A 529 9.99 -8.23 2.88
N THR A 530 9.03 -8.03 3.77
CA THR A 530 8.46 -9.13 4.58
C THR A 530 7.54 -10.05 3.78
N ALA A 531 7.03 -9.61 2.62
CA ALA A 531 6.20 -10.46 1.76
C ALA A 531 6.95 -11.72 1.28
N GLN A 532 8.23 -11.60 0.89
CA GLN A 532 9.04 -12.76 0.54
C GLN A 532 9.29 -13.67 1.75
N ILE A 533 9.54 -13.10 2.94
CA ILE A 533 9.72 -13.87 4.18
C ILE A 533 8.46 -14.66 4.51
N MET A 534 7.28 -14.01 4.43
CA MET A 534 6.00 -14.67 4.67
C MET A 534 5.71 -15.74 3.60
N TRP A 535 5.98 -15.46 2.34
CA TRP A 535 5.81 -16.43 1.26
C TRP A 535 6.70 -17.65 1.43
N ASP A 536 7.99 -17.45 1.76
CA ASP A 536 8.93 -18.54 2.01
C ASP A 536 8.53 -19.42 3.21
N TYR A 537 7.80 -18.84 4.15
CA TYR A 537 7.19 -19.59 5.24
C TYR A 537 5.91 -20.30 4.77
N PHE A 538 4.98 -19.61 4.12
CA PHE A 538 3.67 -20.14 3.72
C PHE A 538 3.76 -21.28 2.72
N LYS A 539 4.63 -21.18 1.71
CA LYS A 539 4.76 -22.18 0.64
C LYS A 539 5.20 -23.58 1.12
N GLN A 540 5.68 -23.67 2.37
CA GLN A 540 6.03 -24.95 3.01
C GLN A 540 4.80 -25.74 3.48
N PHE A 541 3.62 -25.13 3.46
CA PHE A 541 2.39 -25.74 3.98
C PHE A 541 1.36 -25.96 2.88
N SER A 542 0.67 -27.08 2.97
CA SER A 542 -0.49 -27.39 2.15
C SER A 542 -1.52 -28.18 2.95
N ARG A 543 -2.76 -28.27 2.44
CA ARG A 543 -3.82 -29.09 3.01
C ARG A 543 -3.90 -30.43 2.28
N ASP A 544 -4.04 -31.50 3.00
CA ASP A 544 -4.48 -32.74 2.40
C ASP A 544 -5.91 -32.56 1.82
N PRO A 545 -6.15 -32.93 0.56
CA PRO A 545 -7.41 -32.61 -0.11
C PRO A 545 -8.63 -33.32 0.52
N GLU A 546 -8.44 -34.49 1.12
CA GLU A 546 -9.52 -35.30 1.71
C GLU A 546 -9.64 -35.06 3.21
N THR A 547 -8.56 -35.22 3.94
CA THR A 547 -8.56 -35.18 5.41
C THR A 547 -8.45 -33.78 5.96
N LYS A 548 -8.09 -32.79 5.14
CA LYS A 548 -7.77 -31.41 5.50
C LYS A 548 -6.61 -31.26 6.50
N LYS A 549 -5.86 -32.31 6.78
CA LYS A 549 -4.66 -32.25 7.62
C LYS A 549 -3.61 -31.32 7.01
N LEU A 550 -2.87 -30.64 7.88
CA LEU A 550 -1.77 -29.79 7.45
C LEU A 550 -0.55 -30.65 7.10
N ILE A 551 -0.09 -30.51 5.88
CA ILE A 551 1.15 -31.11 5.36
C ILE A 551 2.23 -30.04 5.43
N TYR A 552 3.40 -30.42 5.94
CA TYR A 552 4.61 -29.60 5.98
C TYR A 552 5.66 -30.19 5.06
N THR A 553 6.16 -29.39 4.13
CA THR A 553 7.24 -29.74 3.21
C THR A 553 8.30 -28.64 3.29
N PRO A 554 9.44 -28.87 3.95
CA PRO A 554 10.49 -27.85 4.08
C PRO A 554 10.96 -27.35 2.72
N ASN A 555 11.31 -26.06 2.64
CA ASN A 555 12.02 -25.53 1.48
C ASN A 555 13.35 -26.27 1.31
N LYS A 556 13.66 -26.66 0.08
CA LYS A 556 14.94 -27.29 -0.27
C LYS A 556 16.08 -26.29 -0.25
#